data_24d988d2ca1ce852901dbec303041999
#
_entry.id   24d988d2ca1ce852901dbec303041999
#
_cell.length_a   1.000
_cell.length_b   1.000
_cell.length_c   1.000
_cell.angle_alpha   90.00
_cell.angle_beta   90.00
_cell.angle_gamma   90.00
#
_symmetry.space_group_name_H-M   'P 1'
#
loop_
_entity.id
_entity.type
_entity.pdbx_description
1 polymer ?
#
loop_
_entity_poly.entity_id
_entity_poly.type
_entity_poly.pdbx_seq_one_letter_code
_entity_poly.pdbx_strand_id
1 'polypeptide(L)'
;MTKRNKYLIPVLGLNLSLVVLSFTVIEPECKSVKNGRFHFYQNSGQHHSIVIRKDSLQIEVNLSTGDSTFWRILWFSDCQFTCSYISGSKIKSQEEQDFYKRSTLTFNILKTTKKYYTYDALFTSGNDSRRFSDTMWLVAK
;
A
#
# COMPACT_ATOMS: atom_id res chain seq x y z
N MET A 1 -5.28 14.77 84.81
CA MET A 1 -6.25 15.08 83.75
C MET A 1 -5.47 15.40 82.47
N THR A 2 -5.31 14.41 81.57
CA THR A 2 -4.53 14.56 80.35
C THR A 2 -5.47 14.46 79.14
N LYS A 3 -5.65 15.60 78.48
CA LYS A 3 -6.46 15.71 77.22
C LYS A 3 -5.66 15.14 76.04
N ARG A 4 -6.14 14.03 75.46
CA ARG A 4 -5.63 13.47 74.20
C ARG A 4 -6.26 14.24 73.01
N ASN A 5 -5.49 15.03 72.32
CA ASN A 5 -5.87 15.59 71.03
C ASN A 5 -5.74 14.51 69.96
N LYS A 6 -6.87 14.13 69.33
CA LYS A 6 -6.92 13.31 68.13
C LYS A 6 -6.85 14.20 66.92
N TYR A 7 -5.71 14.22 66.25
CA TYR A 7 -5.60 14.83 64.91
C TYR A 7 -6.18 13.86 63.88
N LEU A 8 -7.32 14.20 63.30
CA LEU A 8 -7.81 13.59 62.09
C LEU A 8 -7.02 14.15 60.93
N ILE A 9 -6.26 13.29 60.24
CA ILE A 9 -5.62 13.61 58.96
C ILE A 9 -6.61 13.29 57.83
N PRO A 10 -7.05 14.24 57.02
CA PRO A 10 -7.85 13.93 55.83
C PRO A 10 -6.95 13.30 54.80
N VAL A 11 -7.23 12.04 54.46
CA VAL A 11 -6.61 11.39 53.31
C VAL A 11 -7.19 11.99 52.05
N LEU A 12 -6.44 12.88 51.43
CA LEU A 12 -6.75 13.43 50.12
C LEU A 12 -6.53 12.30 49.10
N GLY A 13 -7.61 11.68 48.66
CA GLY A 13 -7.60 10.70 47.57
C GLY A 13 -7.23 11.39 46.25
N LEU A 14 -5.99 11.22 45.82
CA LEU A 14 -5.52 11.67 44.52
C LEU A 14 -6.07 10.71 43.45
N ASN A 15 -7.22 11.07 42.86
CA ASN A 15 -7.76 10.37 41.68
C ASN A 15 -6.88 10.68 40.46
N LEU A 16 -5.90 9.79 40.19
CA LEU A 16 -5.09 9.84 38.97
C LEU A 16 -5.94 9.26 37.83
N SER A 17 -6.70 10.16 37.15
CA SER A 17 -7.42 9.81 35.92
C SER A 17 -6.40 9.48 34.82
N LEU A 18 -6.22 8.18 34.54
CA LEU A 18 -5.40 7.71 33.44
C LEU A 18 -6.14 8.06 32.12
N VAL A 19 -5.74 9.18 31.47
CA VAL A 19 -6.21 9.51 30.12
C VAL A 19 -5.53 8.55 29.16
N VAL A 20 -6.21 7.47 28.78
CA VAL A 20 -5.78 6.57 27.72
C VAL A 20 -6.00 7.33 26.40
N LEU A 21 -4.94 7.93 25.84
CA LEU A 21 -4.93 8.46 24.49
C LEU A 21 -5.02 7.27 23.53
N SER A 22 -6.23 6.92 23.13
CA SER A 22 -6.47 5.95 22.06
C SER A 22 -6.00 6.56 20.75
N PHE A 23 -4.80 6.23 20.31
CA PHE A 23 -4.36 6.51 18.93
C PHE A 23 -5.21 5.65 18.00
N THR A 24 -6.24 6.23 17.40
CA THR A 24 -6.95 5.58 16.31
C THR A 24 -6.02 5.56 15.10
N VAL A 25 -5.46 4.40 14.81
CA VAL A 25 -4.79 4.15 13.54
C VAL A 25 -5.88 4.22 12.47
N ILE A 26 -5.88 5.28 11.67
CA ILE A 26 -6.80 5.40 10.53
C ILE A 26 -6.30 4.42 9.48
N GLU A 27 -6.98 3.30 9.34
CA GLU A 27 -6.70 2.35 8.26
C GLU A 27 -6.95 3.02 6.89
N PRO A 28 -6.06 2.77 5.90
CA PRO A 28 -6.27 3.34 4.58
C PRO A 28 -7.54 2.80 3.93
N GLU A 29 -8.30 3.67 3.28
CA GLU A 29 -9.53 3.30 2.55
C GLU A 29 -9.19 2.62 1.21
N CYS A 30 -8.61 1.44 1.27
CA CYS A 30 -8.03 0.75 0.12
C CYS A 30 -9.06 0.25 -0.89
N LYS A 31 -10.32 0.07 -0.50
CA LYS A 31 -11.40 -0.34 -1.42
C LYS A 31 -11.55 0.62 -2.59
N SER A 32 -11.33 1.90 -2.36
CA SER A 32 -11.45 2.96 -3.37
C SER A 32 -10.41 2.85 -4.51
N VAL A 33 -9.31 2.13 -4.28
CA VAL A 33 -8.21 1.98 -5.25
C VAL A 33 -8.08 0.56 -5.82
N LYS A 34 -9.05 -0.32 -5.53
CA LYS A 34 -9.10 -1.66 -6.14
C LYS A 34 -9.35 -1.61 -7.65
N ASN A 35 -10.19 -0.68 -8.07
CA ASN A 35 -10.50 -0.42 -9.48
C ASN A 35 -10.23 1.05 -9.80
N GLY A 36 -9.77 1.33 -11.01
CA GLY A 36 -9.55 2.70 -11.45
C GLY A 36 -8.42 2.87 -12.44
N ARG A 37 -8.13 4.13 -12.75
CA ARG A 37 -6.99 4.54 -13.58
C ARG A 37 -6.04 5.36 -12.74
N PHE A 38 -4.75 5.07 -12.87
CA PHE A 38 -3.69 5.69 -12.08
C PHE A 38 -2.55 6.09 -12.98
N HIS A 39 -1.87 7.19 -12.63
CA HIS A 39 -0.58 7.54 -13.19
C HIS A 39 0.53 6.97 -12.30
N PHE A 40 1.51 6.38 -12.94
CA PHE A 40 2.74 5.91 -12.31
C PHE A 40 3.94 6.61 -12.96
N TYR A 41 4.77 7.23 -12.13
CA TYR A 41 5.95 7.97 -12.55
C TYR A 41 7.18 7.29 -11.96
N GLN A 42 8.02 6.71 -12.79
CA GLN A 42 9.25 6.07 -12.40
C GLN A 42 10.46 6.99 -12.69
N ASN A 43 11.51 6.88 -11.89
CA ASN A 43 12.76 7.62 -12.06
C ASN A 43 12.55 9.15 -12.23
N SER A 44 11.89 9.76 -11.23
CA SER A 44 11.65 11.22 -11.22
C SER A 44 10.91 11.75 -12.47
N GLY A 45 10.02 10.94 -13.04
CA GLY A 45 9.18 11.34 -14.17
C GLY A 45 9.71 10.98 -15.55
N GLN A 46 10.87 10.33 -15.66
CA GLN A 46 11.40 9.90 -16.97
C GLN A 46 10.56 8.80 -17.63
N HIS A 47 9.89 7.99 -16.85
CA HIS A 47 8.96 6.96 -17.33
C HIS A 47 7.59 7.23 -16.73
N HIS A 48 6.63 7.44 -17.61
CA HIS A 48 5.24 7.69 -17.25
C HIS A 48 4.36 6.58 -17.83
N SER A 49 3.69 5.87 -16.95
CA SER A 49 2.74 4.81 -17.31
C SER A 49 1.34 5.15 -16.79
N ILE A 50 0.33 4.70 -17.51
CA ILE A 50 -1.04 4.58 -17.00
C ILE A 50 -1.26 3.15 -16.55
N VAL A 51 -1.72 3.01 -15.32
CA VAL A 51 -2.15 1.74 -14.74
C VAL A 51 -3.67 1.71 -14.71
N ILE A 52 -4.27 0.74 -15.37
CA ILE A 52 -5.72 0.54 -15.40
C ILE A 52 -6.00 -0.75 -14.63
N ARG A 53 -6.84 -0.65 -13.60
CA ARG A 53 -7.19 -1.78 -12.76
C ARG A 53 -8.68 -2.01 -12.79
N LYS A 54 -9.08 -3.24 -13.11
CA LYS A 54 -10.46 -3.67 -13.12
C LYS A 54 -10.56 -5.13 -12.67
N ASP A 55 -11.26 -5.35 -11.58
CA ASP A 55 -11.47 -6.67 -10.97
C ASP A 55 -10.14 -7.39 -10.67
N SER A 56 -9.83 -8.46 -11.39
CA SER A 56 -8.60 -9.23 -11.25
C SER A 56 -7.53 -8.92 -12.33
N LEU A 57 -7.72 -7.85 -13.10
CA LEU A 57 -6.81 -7.48 -14.19
C LEU A 57 -6.20 -6.10 -13.94
N GLN A 58 -4.89 -6.00 -14.12
CA GLN A 58 -4.18 -4.72 -14.23
C GLN A 58 -3.50 -4.64 -15.59
N ILE A 59 -3.67 -3.52 -16.25
CA ILE A 59 -2.99 -3.18 -17.50
C ILE A 59 -2.11 -1.98 -17.22
N GLU A 60 -0.84 -2.09 -17.55
CA GLU A 60 0.11 -0.98 -17.48
C GLU A 60 0.50 -0.57 -18.90
N VAL A 61 0.33 0.71 -19.25
CA VAL A 61 0.67 1.25 -20.56
C VAL A 61 1.74 2.32 -20.38
N ASN A 62 2.91 2.08 -20.94
CA ASN A 62 3.97 3.11 -21.01
C ASN A 62 3.60 4.15 -22.05
N LEU A 63 3.42 5.41 -21.62
CA LEU A 63 2.96 6.48 -22.51
C LEU A 63 4.03 6.95 -23.50
N SER A 64 5.31 6.69 -23.23
CA SER A 64 6.41 7.09 -24.11
C SER A 64 6.61 6.12 -25.27
N THR A 65 6.39 4.82 -25.03
CA THR A 65 6.64 3.77 -26.05
C THR A 65 5.36 3.14 -26.58
N GLY A 66 4.23 3.31 -25.89
CA GLY A 66 2.97 2.62 -26.20
C GLY A 66 2.96 1.14 -25.77
N ASP A 67 4.05 0.63 -25.17
CA ASP A 67 4.09 -0.75 -24.71
C ASP A 67 3.10 -0.98 -23.58
N SER A 68 2.48 -2.16 -23.58
CA SER A 68 1.53 -2.57 -22.55
C SER A 68 1.94 -3.88 -21.90
N THR A 69 1.66 -3.98 -20.61
CA THR A 69 1.86 -5.19 -19.80
C THR A 69 0.57 -5.52 -19.06
N PHE A 70 0.24 -6.79 -19.06
CA PHE A 70 -0.98 -7.32 -18.45
C PHE A 70 -0.61 -8.17 -17.25
N TRP A 71 -1.29 -7.91 -16.12
CA TRP A 71 -1.06 -8.58 -14.85
C TRP A 71 -2.35 -9.13 -14.29
N ARG A 72 -2.32 -10.33 -13.75
CA ARG A 72 -3.40 -10.88 -12.93
C ARG A 72 -3.24 -10.39 -11.51
N ILE A 73 -4.32 -9.87 -10.93
CA ILE A 73 -4.36 -9.43 -9.53
C ILE A 73 -5.06 -10.48 -8.68
N LEU A 74 -4.48 -10.77 -7.52
CA LEU A 74 -5.12 -11.52 -6.45
C LEU A 74 -5.08 -10.69 -5.17
N TRP A 75 -6.26 -10.28 -4.68
CA TRP A 75 -6.40 -9.53 -3.43
C TRP A 75 -6.46 -10.50 -2.24
N PHE A 76 -5.60 -10.30 -1.23
CA PHE A 76 -5.63 -11.03 0.04
C PHE A 76 -6.43 -10.29 1.10
N SER A 77 -6.46 -8.96 1.01
CA SER A 77 -7.24 -8.07 1.86
C SER A 77 -7.64 -6.84 1.07
N ASP A 78 -8.27 -5.86 1.71
CA ASP A 78 -8.57 -4.60 1.05
C ASP A 78 -7.31 -3.81 0.64
N CYS A 79 -6.20 -3.97 1.40
CA CYS A 79 -4.96 -3.23 1.20
C CYS A 79 -3.78 -4.06 0.67
N GLN A 80 -3.95 -5.38 0.48
CA GLN A 80 -2.86 -6.25 0.04
C GLN A 80 -3.25 -7.07 -1.17
N PHE A 81 -2.39 -7.10 -2.19
CA PHE A 81 -2.60 -7.88 -3.39
C PHE A 81 -1.28 -8.33 -4.02
N THR A 82 -1.36 -9.34 -4.87
CA THR A 82 -0.26 -9.73 -5.75
C THR A 82 -0.61 -9.47 -7.20
N CYS A 83 0.44 -9.21 -7.99
CA CYS A 83 0.39 -9.19 -9.44
C CYS A 83 1.26 -10.31 -9.99
N SER A 84 0.69 -11.12 -10.89
CA SER A 84 1.39 -12.14 -11.67
C SER A 84 1.31 -11.77 -13.14
N TYR A 85 2.44 -11.92 -13.85
CA TYR A 85 2.54 -11.57 -15.26
C TYR A 85 1.65 -12.47 -16.14
N ILE A 86 0.94 -11.85 -17.07
CA ILE A 86 0.15 -12.55 -18.11
C ILE A 86 0.85 -12.43 -19.46
N SER A 87 1.06 -11.20 -19.94
CA SER A 87 1.68 -10.89 -21.24
C SER A 87 2.15 -9.45 -21.30
N GLY A 88 2.96 -9.10 -22.28
CA GLY A 88 3.38 -7.73 -22.52
C GLY A 88 4.05 -7.55 -23.87
N SER A 89 3.84 -6.40 -24.51
CA SER A 89 4.41 -6.07 -25.82
C SER A 89 5.92 -5.77 -25.76
N LYS A 90 6.42 -5.34 -24.61
CA LYS A 90 7.84 -5.03 -24.38
C LYS A 90 8.69 -6.29 -24.29
N ILE A 91 8.14 -7.37 -23.75
CA ILE A 91 8.86 -8.62 -23.47
C ILE A 91 8.83 -9.50 -24.73
N LYS A 92 9.96 -9.61 -25.42
CA LYS A 92 10.04 -10.26 -26.73
C LYS A 92 10.76 -11.59 -26.72
N SER A 93 11.66 -11.84 -25.75
CA SER A 93 12.36 -13.09 -25.65
C SER A 93 11.60 -14.11 -24.79
N GLN A 94 11.75 -15.40 -25.09
CA GLN A 94 11.16 -16.47 -24.28
C GLN A 94 11.74 -16.47 -22.87
N GLU A 95 13.04 -16.21 -22.73
CA GLU A 95 13.74 -16.14 -21.44
C GLU A 95 13.15 -15.06 -20.52
N GLU A 96 12.92 -13.85 -21.05
CA GLU A 96 12.25 -12.79 -20.31
C GLU A 96 10.82 -13.16 -19.93
N GLN A 97 10.06 -13.76 -20.84
CA GLN A 97 8.71 -14.23 -20.53
C GLN A 97 8.70 -15.23 -19.39
N ASP A 98 9.61 -16.19 -19.41
CA ASP A 98 9.72 -17.22 -18.38
C ASP A 98 10.18 -16.63 -17.03
N PHE A 99 11.05 -15.63 -17.07
CA PHE A 99 11.43 -14.87 -15.89
C PHE A 99 10.21 -14.16 -15.27
N TYR A 100 9.44 -13.40 -16.05
CA TYR A 100 8.27 -12.70 -15.54
C TYR A 100 7.15 -13.64 -15.09
N LYS A 101 6.95 -14.77 -15.78
CA LYS A 101 5.95 -15.77 -15.36
C LYS A 101 6.26 -16.42 -14.01
N ARG A 102 7.55 -16.51 -13.64
CA ARG A 102 7.99 -17.02 -12.34
C ARG A 102 8.05 -15.94 -11.26
N SER A 103 7.90 -14.69 -11.65
CA SER A 103 8.00 -13.55 -10.76
C SER A 103 6.63 -13.19 -10.19
N THR A 104 6.64 -12.67 -8.99
CA THR A 104 5.46 -12.12 -8.30
C THR A 104 5.77 -10.76 -7.73
N LEU A 105 4.83 -9.84 -7.87
CA LEU A 105 4.84 -8.54 -7.19
C LEU A 105 3.78 -8.56 -6.10
N THR A 106 4.19 -8.41 -4.85
CA THR A 106 3.28 -8.29 -3.70
C THR A 106 3.23 -6.84 -3.27
N PHE A 107 2.04 -6.28 -3.21
CA PHE A 107 1.80 -4.89 -2.84
C PHE A 107 1.10 -4.79 -1.48
N ASN A 108 1.53 -3.82 -0.68
CA ASN A 108 0.87 -3.42 0.55
C ASN A 108 0.60 -1.91 0.48
N ILE A 109 -0.68 -1.51 0.44
CA ILE A 109 -1.09 -0.11 0.41
C ILE A 109 -0.95 0.47 1.81
N LEU A 110 -0.16 1.53 1.95
CA LEU A 110 0.16 2.17 3.22
C LEU A 110 -0.75 3.33 3.55
N LYS A 111 -1.13 4.11 2.53
CA LYS A 111 -1.94 5.31 2.69
C LYS A 111 -2.76 5.56 1.43
N THR A 112 -3.99 5.99 1.61
CA THR A 112 -4.87 6.45 0.53
C THR A 112 -5.30 7.90 0.78
N THR A 113 -5.42 8.66 -0.30
CA THR A 113 -5.93 10.03 -0.32
C THR A 113 -6.88 10.19 -1.52
N LYS A 114 -7.48 11.36 -1.67
CA LYS A 114 -8.28 11.69 -2.87
C LYS A 114 -7.44 11.85 -4.14
N LYS A 115 -6.11 11.98 -4.04
CA LYS A 115 -5.21 12.26 -5.16
C LYS A 115 -4.25 11.12 -5.48
N TYR A 116 -3.85 10.35 -4.49
CA TYR A 116 -2.85 9.30 -4.62
C TYR A 116 -2.99 8.25 -3.54
N TYR A 117 -2.35 7.11 -3.73
CA TYR A 117 -2.01 6.18 -2.66
C TYR A 117 -0.53 5.83 -2.69
N THR A 118 0.05 5.55 -1.52
CA THR A 118 1.42 5.05 -1.37
C THR A 118 1.40 3.56 -1.08
N TYR A 119 2.43 2.86 -1.49
CA TYR A 119 2.54 1.42 -1.28
C TYR A 119 3.98 0.98 -1.10
N ASP A 120 4.16 -0.13 -0.41
CA ASP A 120 5.36 -0.95 -0.47
C ASP A 120 5.11 -2.12 -1.42
N ALA A 121 6.14 -2.49 -2.18
CA ALA A 121 6.10 -3.65 -3.04
C ALA A 121 7.30 -4.56 -2.80
N LEU A 122 7.04 -5.86 -2.89
CA LEU A 122 8.05 -6.91 -2.88
C LEU A 122 8.01 -7.64 -4.22
N PHE A 123 9.04 -7.49 -5.00
CA PHE A 123 9.29 -8.32 -6.16
C PHE A 123 10.03 -9.59 -5.74
N THR A 124 9.58 -10.74 -6.20
CA THR A 124 10.24 -12.04 -5.98
C THR A 124 10.35 -12.80 -7.29
N SER A 125 11.51 -13.41 -7.55
CA SER A 125 11.75 -14.29 -8.71
C SER A 125 12.80 -15.34 -8.33
N GLY A 126 12.37 -16.59 -8.12
CA GLY A 126 13.26 -17.63 -7.58
C GLY A 126 13.83 -17.26 -6.21
N ASN A 127 15.15 -17.18 -6.11
CA ASN A 127 15.85 -16.78 -4.89
C ASN A 127 16.05 -15.25 -4.76
N ASP A 128 15.73 -14.50 -5.80
CA ASP A 128 15.88 -13.04 -5.80
C ASP A 128 14.67 -12.37 -5.22
N SER A 129 14.90 -11.34 -4.38
CA SER A 129 13.83 -10.49 -3.87
C SER A 129 14.29 -9.04 -3.78
N ARG A 130 13.40 -8.11 -4.11
CA ARG A 130 13.65 -6.66 -4.01
C ARG A 130 12.42 -5.96 -3.44
N ARG A 131 12.66 -5.07 -2.47
CA ARG A 131 11.62 -4.18 -1.93
C ARG A 131 11.79 -2.78 -2.47
N PHE A 132 10.66 -2.14 -2.70
CA PHE A 132 10.60 -0.72 -3.07
C PHE A 132 9.29 -0.12 -2.61
N SER A 133 9.28 1.19 -2.44
CA SER A 133 8.08 1.96 -2.08
C SER A 133 7.85 3.01 -3.16
N ASP A 134 6.59 3.28 -3.49
CA ASP A 134 6.26 4.28 -4.49
C ASP A 134 4.83 4.82 -4.31
N THR A 135 4.42 5.68 -5.25
CA THR A 135 3.14 6.37 -5.24
C THR A 135 2.40 6.16 -6.56
N MET A 136 1.13 5.82 -6.46
CA MET A 136 0.18 5.82 -7.59
C MET A 136 -0.73 7.03 -7.49
N TRP A 137 -0.83 7.79 -8.58
CA TRP A 137 -1.64 9.00 -8.64
C TRP A 137 -2.98 8.70 -9.30
N LEU A 138 -4.08 9.05 -8.65
CA LEU A 138 -5.42 8.86 -9.19
C LEU A 138 -5.64 9.81 -10.36
N VAL A 139 -6.19 9.30 -11.46
CA VAL A 139 -6.68 10.13 -12.55
C VAL A 139 -7.95 10.82 -12.07
N ALA A 140 -7.98 12.15 -12.13
CA ALA A 140 -9.21 12.90 -11.82
C ALA A 140 -10.34 12.44 -12.74
N LYS A 141 -11.52 12.22 -12.14
CA LYS A 141 -12.73 11.87 -12.88
C LYS A 141 -13.29 13.10 -13.58
#